data_cfdcaa1baa458d007ecf4036f9d70230
#
_entry.id   cfdcaa1baa458d007ecf4036f9d70230
#
_cell.length_a   1.000
_cell.length_b   1.000
_cell.length_c   1.000
_cell.angle_alpha   90.00
_cell.angle_beta   90.00
_cell.angle_gamma   90.00
#
_symmetry.space_group_name_H-M   'P 1'
#
loop_
_entity.id
_entity.type
_entity.pdbx_description
1 polymer ?
#
loop_
_entity_poly.entity_id
_entity_poly.type
_entity_poly.pdbx_seq_one_letter_code
_entity_poly.pdbx_strand_id
1 'polypeptide(L)'
;MSIDVLNESDFALDEMELVACAKYVMGEMKVHPQADLCLKLVDAPAMEVLHVQWMDLPGPTDVMSFPMDELRPGRDGQEPAEGVLGDIVLCPSVAGRQALDAGHATEEELLLLLTHGILHLLGYDHAEPDEEREMFELQRTLLLTFLAGRGHRAGL
;
A
#
# COMPACT_ATOMS: atom_id res chain seq x y z
N MET A 1 15.48 -5.74 3.06
CA MET A 1 14.06 -5.37 3.01
C MET A 1 13.22 -6.63 3.14
N SER A 2 12.41 -6.71 4.18
CA SER A 2 11.54 -7.85 4.44
C SER A 2 10.10 -7.39 4.27
N ILE A 3 9.37 -8.06 3.38
CA ILE A 3 7.96 -7.78 3.13
C ILE A 3 7.20 -9.06 3.37
N ASP A 4 6.46 -9.10 4.47
CA ASP A 4 5.67 -10.27 4.84
C ASP A 4 4.22 -10.05 4.42
N VAL A 5 3.63 -11.06 3.79
CA VAL A 5 2.24 -11.03 3.37
C VAL A 5 1.46 -12.12 4.10
N LEU A 6 0.41 -11.72 4.81
CA LEU A 6 -0.49 -12.62 5.52
C LEU A 6 -1.88 -12.48 4.91
N ASN A 7 -2.28 -13.43 4.09
CA ASN A 7 -3.61 -13.43 3.49
C ASN A 7 -4.58 -14.22 4.38
N GLU A 8 -5.34 -13.50 5.16
CA GLU A 8 -6.39 -14.06 6.03
C GLU A 8 -7.79 -13.85 5.44
N SER A 9 -7.86 -13.42 4.18
CA SER A 9 -9.11 -13.23 3.46
C SER A 9 -9.44 -14.46 2.60
N ASP A 10 -10.66 -14.50 2.07
CA ASP A 10 -11.08 -15.54 1.14
C ASP A 10 -10.65 -15.25 -0.31
N PHE A 11 -10.00 -14.11 -0.54
CA PHE A 11 -9.62 -13.68 -1.89
C PHE A 11 -8.30 -14.34 -2.29
N ALA A 12 -8.30 -15.03 -3.42
CA ALA A 12 -7.08 -15.60 -4.00
C ALA A 12 -6.38 -14.55 -4.85
N LEU A 13 -5.11 -14.29 -4.55
CA LEU A 13 -4.32 -13.28 -5.28
C LEU A 13 -2.89 -13.74 -5.41
N ASP A 14 -2.16 -13.08 -6.30
CA ASP A 14 -0.73 -13.30 -6.46
C ASP A 14 0.02 -12.45 -5.42
N GLU A 15 0.45 -13.09 -4.33
CA GLU A 15 1.19 -12.39 -3.27
C GLU A 15 2.53 -11.85 -3.78
N MET A 16 3.14 -12.50 -4.77
CA MET A 16 4.40 -12.04 -5.36
C MET A 16 4.22 -10.69 -6.07
N GLU A 17 3.06 -10.46 -6.66
CA GLU A 17 2.75 -9.19 -7.31
C GLU A 17 2.66 -8.05 -6.29
N LEU A 18 2.04 -8.32 -5.13
CA LEU A 18 1.99 -7.35 -4.03
C LEU A 18 3.40 -7.05 -3.51
N VAL A 19 4.21 -8.08 -3.31
CA VAL A 19 5.58 -7.90 -2.84
C VAL A 19 6.40 -7.10 -3.86
N ALA A 20 6.27 -7.41 -5.15
CA ALA A 20 6.98 -6.71 -6.20
C ALA A 20 6.61 -5.22 -6.24
N CYS A 21 5.31 -4.93 -6.11
CA CYS A 21 4.83 -3.54 -6.06
C CYS A 21 5.39 -2.79 -4.85
N ALA A 22 5.32 -3.42 -3.67
CA ALA A 22 5.84 -2.81 -2.44
C ALA A 22 7.33 -2.51 -2.56
N LYS A 23 8.11 -3.46 -3.07
CA LYS A 23 9.56 -3.26 -3.28
C LYS A 23 9.82 -2.12 -4.25
N TYR A 24 9.05 -2.05 -5.33
CA TYR A 24 9.21 -0.98 -6.31
C TYR A 24 8.95 0.39 -5.68
N VAL A 25 7.81 0.53 -4.98
CA VAL A 25 7.45 1.81 -4.36
C VAL A 25 8.46 2.21 -3.30
N MET A 26 8.83 1.27 -2.42
CA MET A 26 9.80 1.56 -1.36
C MET A 26 11.16 1.93 -1.95
N GLY A 27 11.58 1.27 -3.03
CA GLY A 27 12.83 1.60 -3.71
C GLY A 27 12.80 2.98 -4.34
N GLU A 28 11.72 3.33 -5.03
CA GLU A 28 11.58 4.65 -5.65
C GLU A 28 11.51 5.77 -4.62
N MET A 29 10.94 5.49 -3.45
CA MET A 29 10.88 6.45 -2.35
C MET A 29 12.15 6.46 -1.51
N LYS A 30 13.17 5.71 -1.91
CA LYS A 30 14.49 5.66 -1.25
C LYS A 30 14.40 5.29 0.22
N VAL A 31 13.53 4.32 0.52
CA VAL A 31 13.45 3.71 1.84
C VAL A 31 14.67 2.82 2.06
N HIS A 32 15.15 2.75 3.30
CA HIS A 32 16.33 1.94 3.63
C HIS A 32 16.13 0.49 3.15
N PRO A 33 17.16 -0.13 2.51
CA PRO A 33 17.01 -1.49 1.99
C PRO A 33 16.70 -2.56 3.04
N GLN A 34 16.96 -2.27 4.31
CA GLN A 34 16.68 -3.20 5.42
C GLN A 34 15.34 -2.91 6.12
N ALA A 35 14.57 -1.93 5.63
CA ALA A 35 13.27 -1.63 6.22
C ALA A 35 12.29 -2.79 6.02
N ASP A 36 11.43 -3.01 7.01
CA ASP A 36 10.44 -4.08 7.00
C ASP A 36 9.03 -3.55 6.84
N LEU A 37 8.19 -4.32 6.16
CA LEU A 37 6.78 -4.00 5.92
C LEU A 37 5.95 -5.26 6.08
N CYS A 38 4.84 -5.16 6.80
CA CYS A 38 3.86 -6.25 6.90
C CYS A 38 2.59 -5.87 6.14
N LEU A 39 2.15 -6.76 5.26
CA LEU A 39 0.89 -6.64 4.53
C LEU A 39 -0.06 -7.71 5.02
N LYS A 40 -1.26 -7.32 5.38
CA LYS A 40 -2.29 -8.24 5.84
C LYS A 40 -3.55 -8.02 5.03
N LEU A 41 -4.15 -9.11 4.54
CA LEU A 41 -5.42 -9.05 3.84
C LEU A 41 -6.47 -9.72 4.70
N VAL A 42 -7.60 -9.05 4.88
CA VAL A 42 -8.67 -9.51 5.77
C VAL A 42 -10.03 -9.38 5.08
N ASP A 43 -11.00 -10.15 5.55
CA ASP A 43 -12.38 -10.04 5.09
C ASP A 43 -13.09 -8.85 5.78
N ALA A 44 -14.22 -8.45 5.22
CA ALA A 44 -14.95 -7.27 5.68
C ALA A 44 -15.25 -7.26 7.19
N PRO A 45 -15.70 -8.36 7.81
CA PRO A 45 -15.97 -8.34 9.26
C PRO A 45 -14.74 -8.02 10.10
N ALA A 46 -13.57 -8.58 9.75
CA ALA A 46 -12.33 -8.29 10.47
C ALA A 46 -11.89 -6.84 10.25
N MET A 47 -12.04 -6.33 9.03
CA MET A 47 -11.70 -4.92 8.73
C MET A 47 -12.62 -3.96 9.48
N GLU A 48 -13.90 -4.30 9.61
CA GLU A 48 -14.84 -3.48 10.39
C GLU A 48 -14.42 -3.36 11.85
N VAL A 49 -13.96 -4.46 12.45
CA VAL A 49 -13.47 -4.44 13.84
C VAL A 49 -12.30 -3.46 13.98
N LEU A 50 -11.34 -3.52 13.05
CA LEU A 50 -10.20 -2.61 13.06
C LEU A 50 -10.61 -1.15 12.82
N HIS A 51 -11.55 -0.93 11.90
CA HIS A 51 -12.00 0.42 11.57
C HIS A 51 -12.72 1.08 12.73
N VAL A 52 -13.57 0.31 13.45
CA VAL A 52 -14.24 0.80 14.66
C VAL A 52 -13.22 1.06 15.77
N GLN A 53 -12.30 0.11 15.99
CA GLN A 53 -11.33 0.19 17.08
C GLN A 53 -10.38 1.35 16.94
N TRP A 54 -9.84 1.59 15.73
CA TRP A 54 -8.76 2.55 15.52
C TRP A 54 -9.22 3.89 14.96
N MET A 55 -10.34 3.93 14.22
CA MET A 55 -10.83 5.15 13.58
C MET A 55 -12.18 5.61 14.13
N ASP A 56 -12.79 4.81 14.99
CA ASP A 56 -14.13 5.06 15.55
C ASP A 56 -15.18 5.30 14.46
N LEU A 57 -15.06 4.55 13.36
CA LEU A 57 -15.98 4.64 12.22
C LEU A 57 -16.61 3.29 11.96
N PRO A 58 -17.92 3.26 11.62
CA PRO A 58 -18.60 2.00 11.35
C PRO A 58 -18.29 1.45 9.97
N GLY A 59 -18.48 0.15 9.79
CA GLY A 59 -18.33 -0.54 8.52
C GLY A 59 -16.88 -0.86 8.17
N PRO A 60 -16.66 -1.69 7.18
CA PRO A 60 -15.30 -1.99 6.71
C PRO A 60 -14.77 -0.85 5.83
N THR A 61 -13.45 -0.70 5.80
CA THR A 61 -12.77 0.22 4.88
C THR A 61 -11.89 -0.57 3.93
N ASP A 62 -11.30 0.10 2.93
CA ASP A 62 -10.48 -0.52 1.91
C ASP A 62 -9.06 -0.80 2.40
N VAL A 63 -8.44 0.16 3.08
CA VAL A 63 -7.06 0.06 3.54
C VAL A 63 -6.88 0.82 4.85
N MET A 64 -6.03 0.28 5.72
CA MET A 64 -5.59 0.96 6.94
C MET A 64 -4.08 0.83 7.04
N SER A 65 -3.42 1.91 7.45
CA SER A 65 -1.96 1.96 7.58
C SER A 65 -1.58 2.31 9.01
N PHE A 66 -0.64 1.54 9.56
CA PHE A 66 -0.19 1.70 10.95
C PHE A 66 1.33 1.90 10.95
N PRO A 67 1.82 3.16 10.98
CA PRO A 67 3.26 3.41 11.00
C PRO A 67 3.88 2.94 12.32
N MET A 68 5.08 2.38 12.23
CA MET A 68 5.83 1.90 13.40
C MET A 68 6.93 2.88 13.78
N ASP A 69 7.96 3.01 12.93
CA ASP A 69 9.12 3.84 13.23
C ASP A 69 9.08 5.22 12.56
N GLU A 70 7.96 5.56 11.95
CA GLU A 70 7.76 6.85 11.28
C GLU A 70 8.88 7.20 10.30
N LEU A 71 9.26 6.22 9.48
CA LEU A 71 10.30 6.42 8.47
C LEU A 71 9.84 7.45 7.43
N ARG A 72 10.81 8.14 6.83
CA ARG A 72 10.54 9.14 5.79
C ARG A 72 11.27 8.77 4.51
N PRO A 73 10.86 9.32 3.35
CA PRO A 73 11.57 9.08 2.10
C PRO A 73 13.04 9.48 2.23
N GLY A 74 13.92 8.69 1.61
CA GLY A 74 15.33 9.01 1.57
C GLY A 74 15.61 10.24 0.72
N ARG A 75 16.72 10.91 1.01
CA ARG A 75 17.17 12.09 0.28
C ARG A 75 18.55 11.83 -0.31
N ASP A 76 18.85 12.48 -1.42
CA ASP A 76 20.15 12.38 -2.04
C ASP A 76 21.24 12.83 -1.07
N GLY A 77 22.31 12.04 -0.96
CA GLY A 77 23.44 12.35 -0.08
C GLY A 77 23.21 12.01 1.40
N GLN A 78 22.07 11.43 1.75
CA GLN A 78 21.77 11.00 3.12
C GLN A 78 21.36 9.54 3.13
N GLU A 79 21.81 8.80 4.14
CA GLU A 79 21.34 7.44 4.34
C GLU A 79 19.95 7.47 4.99
N PRO A 80 18.97 6.74 4.42
CA PRO A 80 17.66 6.63 5.07
C PRO A 80 17.79 5.82 6.36
N ALA A 81 16.86 6.05 7.30
CA ALA A 81 16.84 5.35 8.57
C ALA A 81 16.39 3.90 8.41
N GLU A 82 17.04 2.98 9.11
CA GLU A 82 16.59 1.61 9.25
C GLU A 82 15.36 1.56 10.16
N GLY A 83 14.61 0.46 10.07
CA GLY A 83 13.52 0.21 10.98
C GLY A 83 12.35 -0.52 10.33
N VAL A 84 11.24 -0.56 11.04
CA VAL A 84 9.98 -1.12 10.56
C VAL A 84 9.13 0.01 10.01
N LEU A 85 8.81 -0.07 8.71
CA LEU A 85 7.96 0.93 8.08
C LEU A 85 6.56 0.91 8.70
N GLY A 86 5.98 -0.26 8.83
CA GLY A 86 4.69 -0.42 9.48
C GLY A 86 3.88 -1.58 8.93
N ASP A 87 2.59 -1.55 9.24
CA ASP A 87 1.62 -2.54 8.81
C ASP A 87 0.58 -1.88 7.89
N ILE A 88 0.24 -2.57 6.82
CA ILE A 88 -0.86 -2.18 5.92
C ILE A 88 -1.86 -3.31 5.90
N VAL A 89 -3.12 -2.99 6.20
CA VAL A 89 -4.22 -3.96 6.18
C VAL A 89 -5.13 -3.61 5.01
N LEU A 90 -5.37 -4.58 4.14
CA LEU A 90 -6.18 -4.44 2.93
C LEU A 90 -7.44 -5.29 3.04
N CYS A 91 -8.55 -4.79 2.51
CA CYS A 91 -9.82 -5.53 2.47
C CYS A 91 -10.22 -5.80 1.01
N PRO A 92 -9.93 -6.99 0.46
CA PRO A 92 -10.20 -7.28 -0.94
C PRO A 92 -11.67 -7.14 -1.35
N SER A 93 -12.62 -7.42 -0.46
CA SER A 93 -14.04 -7.31 -0.81
C SER A 93 -14.46 -5.86 -1.03
N VAL A 94 -13.93 -4.91 -0.23
CA VAL A 94 -14.18 -3.49 -0.44
C VAL A 94 -13.43 -3.01 -1.69
N ALA A 95 -12.18 -3.42 -1.85
CA ALA A 95 -11.38 -3.09 -3.04
C ALA A 95 -12.06 -3.59 -4.31
N GLY A 96 -12.66 -4.78 -4.29
CA GLY A 96 -13.36 -5.34 -5.43
C GLY A 96 -14.56 -4.51 -5.87
N ARG A 97 -15.32 -3.98 -4.92
CA ARG A 97 -16.44 -3.08 -5.23
C ARG A 97 -15.96 -1.77 -5.84
N GLN A 98 -14.88 -1.20 -5.29
CA GLN A 98 -14.28 0.02 -5.82
C GLN A 98 -13.71 -0.21 -7.23
N ALA A 99 -13.08 -1.35 -7.46
CA ALA A 99 -12.53 -1.72 -8.77
C ALA A 99 -13.64 -1.83 -9.81
N LEU A 100 -14.75 -2.45 -9.45
CA LEU A 100 -15.90 -2.59 -10.34
C LEU A 100 -16.41 -1.21 -10.76
N ASP A 101 -16.58 -0.29 -9.82
CA ASP A 101 -17.02 1.06 -10.10
C ASP A 101 -16.02 1.84 -10.96
N ALA A 102 -14.73 1.61 -10.76
CA ALA A 102 -13.65 2.27 -11.50
C ALA A 102 -13.35 1.62 -12.86
N GLY A 103 -13.89 0.44 -13.12
CA GLY A 103 -13.70 -0.26 -14.40
C GLY A 103 -12.36 -0.98 -14.54
N HIS A 104 -11.75 -1.42 -13.44
CA HIS A 104 -10.51 -2.20 -13.50
C HIS A 104 -10.59 -3.43 -12.60
N ALA A 105 -9.53 -4.25 -12.61
CA ALA A 105 -9.50 -5.49 -11.84
C ALA A 105 -9.28 -5.22 -10.35
N THR A 106 -9.76 -6.13 -9.49
CA THR A 106 -9.56 -6.05 -8.05
C THR A 106 -8.07 -6.01 -7.70
N GLU A 107 -7.25 -6.78 -8.41
CA GLU A 107 -5.80 -6.80 -8.19
C GLU A 107 -5.19 -5.42 -8.41
N GLU A 108 -5.62 -4.70 -9.44
CA GLU A 108 -5.12 -3.34 -9.70
C GLU A 108 -5.53 -2.38 -8.59
N GLU A 109 -6.77 -2.52 -8.07
CA GLU A 109 -7.21 -1.70 -6.94
C GLU A 109 -6.38 -1.99 -5.70
N LEU A 110 -6.07 -3.25 -5.44
CA LEU A 110 -5.21 -3.62 -4.31
C LEU A 110 -3.81 -3.03 -4.44
N LEU A 111 -3.24 -3.01 -5.66
CA LEU A 111 -1.94 -2.37 -5.89
C LEU A 111 -2.01 -0.86 -5.66
N LEU A 112 -3.10 -0.23 -6.08
CA LEU A 112 -3.33 1.20 -5.84
C LEU A 112 -3.39 1.50 -4.34
N LEU A 113 -4.17 0.71 -3.59
CA LEU A 113 -4.33 0.88 -2.15
C LEU A 113 -3.03 0.59 -1.40
N LEU A 114 -2.26 -0.40 -1.85
CA LEU A 114 -0.94 -0.69 -1.28
C LEU A 114 0.00 0.50 -1.47
N THR A 115 0.07 1.05 -2.67
CA THR A 115 0.89 2.24 -2.96
C THR A 115 0.49 3.41 -2.07
N HIS A 116 -0.81 3.66 -1.97
CA HIS A 116 -1.38 4.69 -1.11
C HIS A 116 -0.96 4.48 0.36
N GLY A 117 -1.09 3.24 0.84
CA GLY A 117 -0.72 2.90 2.21
C GLY A 117 0.75 3.12 2.51
N ILE A 118 1.63 2.74 1.58
CA ILE A 118 3.08 2.97 1.77
C ILE A 118 3.38 4.46 1.86
N LEU A 119 2.78 5.28 0.99
CA LEU A 119 2.98 6.72 1.04
C LEU A 119 2.52 7.31 2.37
N HIS A 120 1.39 6.83 2.90
CA HIS A 120 0.92 7.24 4.24
C HIS A 120 1.93 6.87 5.33
N LEU A 121 2.49 5.66 5.27
CA LEU A 121 3.50 5.24 6.25
C LEU A 121 4.74 6.12 6.19
N LEU A 122 5.03 6.71 5.02
CA LEU A 122 6.17 7.60 4.82
C LEU A 122 5.85 9.06 5.17
N GLY A 123 4.64 9.34 5.63
CA GLY A 123 4.25 10.67 6.11
C GLY A 123 3.45 11.51 5.13
N TYR A 124 3.15 11.00 3.94
CA TYR A 124 2.25 11.71 3.03
C TYR A 124 0.83 11.70 3.58
N ASP A 125 0.10 12.77 3.35
CA ASP A 125 -1.26 12.91 3.83
C ASP A 125 -2.10 13.61 2.77
N HIS A 126 -3.42 13.60 2.94
CA HIS A 126 -4.35 14.26 2.02
C HIS A 126 -5.36 15.13 2.79
N ALA A 127 -4.95 15.66 3.95
CA ALA A 127 -5.80 16.52 4.76
C ALA A 127 -5.97 17.91 4.13
N GLU A 128 -4.92 18.43 3.49
CA GLU A 128 -4.95 19.71 2.81
C GLU A 128 -4.95 19.51 1.29
N PRO A 129 -5.59 20.43 0.50
CA PRO A 129 -5.71 20.24 -0.95
C PRO A 129 -4.36 20.10 -1.69
N ASP A 130 -3.34 20.84 -1.28
CA ASP A 130 -2.02 20.75 -1.92
C ASP A 130 -1.33 19.44 -1.59
N GLU A 131 -1.45 18.98 -0.34
CA GLU A 131 -0.90 17.69 0.09
C GLU A 131 -1.60 16.54 -0.63
N GLU A 132 -2.94 16.62 -0.76
CA GLU A 132 -3.73 15.62 -1.48
C GLU A 132 -3.30 15.52 -2.93
N ARG A 133 -3.11 16.64 -3.60
CA ARG A 133 -2.69 16.67 -5.00
C ARG A 133 -1.32 16.02 -5.17
N GLU A 134 -0.36 16.40 -4.32
CA GLU A 134 1.00 15.85 -4.35
C GLU A 134 0.98 14.33 -4.14
N MET A 135 0.25 13.88 -3.13
CA MET A 135 0.17 12.46 -2.82
C MET A 135 -0.47 11.66 -3.95
N PHE A 136 -1.59 12.13 -4.50
CA PHE A 136 -2.29 11.40 -5.56
C PHE A 136 -1.55 11.43 -6.89
N GLU A 137 -0.85 12.50 -7.21
CA GLU A 137 -0.01 12.53 -8.41
C GLU A 137 1.16 11.55 -8.29
N LEU A 138 1.81 11.51 -7.14
CA LEU A 138 2.90 10.57 -6.88
C LEU A 138 2.40 9.13 -6.91
N GLN A 139 1.28 8.86 -6.25
CA GLN A 139 0.65 7.55 -6.24
C GLN A 139 0.36 7.06 -7.66
N ARG A 140 -0.22 7.91 -8.49
CA ARG A 140 -0.54 7.57 -9.87
C ARG A 140 0.72 7.27 -10.67
N THR A 141 1.75 8.11 -10.56
CA THR A 141 3.00 7.92 -11.27
C THR A 141 3.67 6.61 -10.88
N LEU A 142 3.75 6.33 -9.59
CA LEU A 142 4.37 5.10 -9.10
C LEU A 142 3.61 3.87 -9.59
N LEU A 143 2.28 3.89 -9.48
CA LEU A 143 1.46 2.75 -9.90
C LEU A 143 1.53 2.53 -11.41
N LEU A 144 1.38 3.57 -12.20
CA LEU A 144 1.40 3.44 -13.66
C LEU A 144 2.76 2.95 -14.15
N THR A 145 3.85 3.43 -13.56
CA THR A 145 5.19 2.98 -13.93
C THR A 145 5.39 1.52 -13.56
N PHE A 146 4.93 1.11 -12.39
CA PHE A 146 4.99 -0.29 -11.99
C PHE A 146 4.20 -1.18 -12.95
N LEU A 147 2.97 -0.80 -13.26
CA LEU A 147 2.11 -1.58 -14.16
C LEU A 147 2.70 -1.67 -15.58
N ALA A 148 3.29 -0.58 -16.07
CA ALA A 148 3.93 -0.57 -17.38
C ALA A 148 5.13 -1.51 -17.45
N GLY A 149 5.88 -1.65 -16.35
CA GLY A 149 7.03 -2.56 -16.28
C GLY A 149 6.66 -4.02 -16.04
N ARG A 150 5.39 -4.30 -15.74
CA ARG A 150 4.93 -5.64 -15.38
C ARG A 150 5.11 -6.66 -16.51
N GLY A 151 4.88 -6.25 -17.74
CA GLY A 151 5.07 -7.12 -18.90
C GLY A 151 6.50 -7.60 -19.06
N HIS A 152 7.48 -6.72 -18.81
CA HIS A 152 8.91 -7.07 -18.85
C HIS A 152 9.26 -8.05 -17.73
N ARG A 153 8.71 -7.83 -16.53
CA ARG A 153 8.96 -8.72 -15.39
C ARG A 153 8.38 -10.11 -15.62
N ALA A 154 7.33 -10.23 -16.42
CA ALA A 154 6.75 -11.51 -16.78
C ALA A 154 7.51 -12.23 -17.90
N GLY A 155 8.62 -11.68 -18.37
CA GLY A 155 9.45 -12.30 -19.40
C GLY A 155 8.92 -12.12 -20.81
N LEU A 156 8.11 -11.15 -21.02
CA LEU A 156 7.49 -10.88 -22.31
C LEU A 156 8.34 -9.94 -23.17
#